data_e075d6b6228ba24da76b935458e4fb81
#
_entry.id   e075d6b6228ba24da76b935458e4fb81
#
_cell.length_a   1.000
_cell.length_b   1.000
_cell.length_c   1.000
_cell.angle_alpha   90.00
_cell.angle_beta   90.00
_cell.angle_gamma   90.00
#
_symmetry.space_group_name_H-M   'P 1'
#
loop_
_entity.id
_entity.type
_entity.pdbx_description
1 polymer ?
#
loop_
_entity_poly.entity_id
_entity_poly.type
_entity_poly.pdbx_seq_one_letter_code
_entity_poly.pdbx_strand_id
1 'polypeptide(L)'
;MTERQWWALQWLDLLEKYRFKKRLERGRNYAREGNILSINFEGAKVTADVQGTADEPYHLWIKLDPFSDEDWHYVIQTLAEKAIFSAQLLAGEMPENIEEVFIANGLSLFPFSLSDVHSRCNC
;
A
#
# COMPACT_ATOMS: atom_id res chain seq x y z
N MET A 1 -14.51 17.12 -2.24
CA MET A 1 -14.09 15.88 -1.58
C MET A 1 -13.74 14.86 -2.65
N THR A 2 -12.48 14.47 -2.70
CA THR A 2 -12.05 13.46 -3.67
C THR A 2 -12.51 12.08 -3.23
N GLU A 3 -13.15 11.34 -4.10
CA GLU A 3 -13.48 9.96 -3.83
C GLU A 3 -12.19 9.15 -3.71
N ARG A 4 -12.17 8.21 -2.76
CA ARG A 4 -11.04 7.32 -2.61
C ARG A 4 -11.03 6.30 -3.74
N GLN A 5 -9.85 6.04 -4.26
CA GLN A 5 -9.66 5.01 -5.28
C GLN A 5 -9.97 3.63 -4.69
N TRP A 6 -10.42 2.69 -5.52
CA TRP A 6 -10.79 1.34 -5.08
C TRP A 6 -9.65 0.61 -4.35
N TRP A 7 -8.42 0.80 -4.79
CA TRP A 7 -7.25 0.17 -4.17
C TRP A 7 -6.99 0.73 -2.76
N ALA A 8 -7.24 2.01 -2.54
CA ALA A 8 -7.12 2.62 -1.23
C ALA A 8 -8.20 2.08 -0.28
N LEU A 9 -9.42 1.91 -0.77
CA LEU A 9 -10.51 1.31 0.00
C LEU A 9 -10.19 -0.13 0.40
N GLN A 10 -9.56 -0.89 -0.48
CA GLN A 10 -9.17 -2.25 -0.21
C GLN A 10 -8.10 -2.36 0.89
N TRP A 11 -7.13 -1.45 0.89
CA TRP A 11 -6.15 -1.34 1.97
C TRP A 11 -6.80 -1.02 3.31
N LEU A 12 -7.73 -0.05 3.32
CA LEU A 12 -8.44 0.32 4.54
C LEU A 12 -9.28 -0.84 5.07
N ASP A 13 -9.95 -1.56 4.18
CA ASP A 13 -10.75 -2.73 4.55
C ASP A 13 -9.88 -3.82 5.18
N LEU A 14 -8.70 -4.06 4.62
CA LEU A 14 -7.73 -4.99 5.18
C LEU A 14 -7.32 -4.59 6.59
N LEU A 15 -6.99 -3.33 6.80
CA LEU A 15 -6.56 -2.81 8.10
C LEU A 15 -7.69 -2.85 9.13
N GLU A 16 -8.94 -2.61 8.71
CA GLU A 16 -10.11 -2.63 9.58
C GLU A 16 -10.52 -4.02 10.06
N LYS A 17 -10.12 -5.07 9.34
CA LYS A 17 -10.38 -6.46 9.75
C LYS A 17 -9.61 -6.86 11.01
N TYR A 18 -8.59 -6.12 11.37
CA TYR A 18 -7.77 -6.40 12.54
C TYR A 18 -8.18 -5.52 13.72
N ARG A 19 -7.93 -5.98 14.94
CA ARG A 19 -8.40 -5.36 16.19
C ARG A 19 -7.70 -4.07 16.59
N PHE A 20 -7.27 -3.26 15.62
CA PHE A 20 -6.50 -2.04 15.89
C PHE A 20 -7.28 -0.75 15.59
N LYS A 21 -8.60 -0.77 15.77
CA LYS A 21 -9.44 0.38 15.43
C LYS A 21 -8.99 1.70 16.05
N LYS A 22 -8.63 1.70 17.33
CA LYS A 22 -8.18 2.92 18.02
C LYS A 22 -6.85 3.45 17.48
N ARG A 23 -5.93 2.55 17.16
CA ARG A 23 -4.64 2.93 16.58
C ARG A 23 -4.81 3.44 15.16
N LEU A 24 -5.71 2.84 14.41
CA LEU A 24 -6.02 3.27 13.05
C LEU A 24 -6.67 4.66 13.06
N GLU A 25 -7.59 4.93 13.98
CA GLU A 25 -8.19 6.25 14.16
C GLU A 25 -7.16 7.33 14.48
N ARG A 26 -6.20 7.03 15.38
CA ARG A 26 -5.10 7.94 15.69
C ARG A 26 -4.26 8.23 14.46
N GLY A 27 -3.94 7.20 13.68
CA GLY A 27 -3.19 7.38 12.44
C GLY A 27 -3.93 8.26 11.44
N ARG A 28 -5.23 8.07 11.29
CA ARG A 28 -6.06 8.90 10.43
C ARG A 28 -6.07 10.36 10.90
N ASN A 29 -6.15 10.58 12.21
CA ASN A 29 -6.13 11.93 12.79
C ASN A 29 -4.77 12.61 12.55
N TYR A 30 -3.67 11.91 12.73
CA TYR A 30 -2.34 12.44 12.44
C TYR A 30 -2.22 12.84 10.96
N ALA A 31 -2.74 12.03 10.06
CA ALA A 31 -2.72 12.34 8.64
C ALA A 31 -3.57 13.57 8.30
N ARG A 32 -4.78 13.66 8.87
CA ARG A 32 -5.67 14.81 8.66
C ARG A 32 -5.11 16.10 9.22
N GLU A 33 -4.45 16.04 10.37
CA GLU A 33 -3.91 17.22 11.06
C GLU A 33 -2.56 17.66 10.53
N GLY A 34 -2.05 16.97 9.51
CA GLY A 34 -0.77 17.33 8.91
C GLY A 34 0.44 16.93 9.74
N ASN A 35 0.29 15.94 10.60
CA ASN A 35 1.36 15.48 11.47
C ASN A 35 2.35 14.54 10.78
N ILE A 36 2.08 14.15 9.54
CA ILE A 36 3.02 13.39 8.72
C ILE A 36 4.02 14.39 8.14
N LEU A 37 5.24 14.40 8.66
CA LEU A 37 6.26 15.38 8.25
C LEU A 37 6.92 15.02 6.93
N SER A 38 7.14 13.72 6.71
CA SER A 38 7.75 13.23 5.48
C SER A 38 7.31 11.81 5.20
N ILE A 39 7.29 11.45 3.93
CA ILE A 39 7.04 10.09 3.49
C ILE A 39 7.93 9.83 2.29
N ASN A 40 8.65 8.72 2.29
CA ASN A 40 9.56 8.34 1.22
C ASN A 40 9.30 6.90 0.79
N PHE A 41 9.39 6.68 -0.50
CA PHE A 41 9.18 5.37 -1.11
C PHE A 41 10.50 4.87 -1.69
N GLU A 42 10.90 3.68 -1.30
CA GLU A 42 12.12 3.05 -1.77
C GLU A 42 11.88 1.57 -2.02
N GLY A 43 11.67 1.20 -3.28
CA GLY A 43 11.31 -0.17 -3.62
C GLY A 43 10.01 -0.59 -2.94
N ALA A 44 10.04 -1.69 -2.20
CA ALA A 44 8.91 -2.22 -1.46
C ALA A 44 8.81 -1.66 -0.03
N LYS A 45 9.55 -0.61 0.27
CA LYS A 45 9.63 -0.02 1.61
C LYS A 45 9.15 1.43 1.59
N VAL A 46 8.35 1.78 2.58
CA VAL A 46 7.90 3.15 2.83
C VAL A 46 8.45 3.58 4.18
N THR A 47 9.10 4.74 4.22
CA THR A 47 9.56 5.34 5.48
C THR A 47 8.81 6.64 5.70
N ALA A 48 8.56 6.97 6.95
CA ALA A 48 7.84 8.21 7.30
C ALA A 48 8.28 8.74 8.65
N ASP A 49 8.19 10.05 8.80
CA ASP A 49 8.36 10.75 10.06
C ASP A 49 7.01 11.34 10.45
N VAL A 50 6.58 11.07 11.68
CA VAL A 50 5.28 11.48 12.19
C VAL A 50 5.45 12.21 13.52
N GLN A 51 4.91 13.41 13.61
CA GLN A 51 4.95 14.19 14.85
C GLN A 51 3.74 13.80 15.72
N GLY A 52 4.03 13.16 16.85
CA GLY A 52 3.05 12.84 17.87
C GLY A 52 3.15 13.79 19.05
N THR A 53 2.85 13.28 20.23
CA THR A 53 2.92 14.05 21.48
C THR A 53 4.33 14.14 22.08
N ALA A 54 5.26 13.31 21.60
CA ALA A 54 6.65 13.36 22.04
C ALA A 54 7.36 14.58 21.43
N ASP A 55 8.46 14.99 22.06
CA ASP A 55 9.25 16.16 21.60
C ASP A 55 9.85 15.90 20.22
N GLU A 56 10.30 14.70 19.96
CA GLU A 56 10.87 14.32 18.66
C GLU A 56 9.88 13.52 17.83
N PRO A 57 9.95 13.66 16.48
CA PRO A 57 9.11 12.87 15.59
C PRO A 57 9.36 11.38 15.71
N TYR A 58 8.33 10.59 15.49
CA TYR A 58 8.47 9.14 15.36
C TYR A 58 9.00 8.81 13.96
N HIS A 59 9.94 7.87 13.90
CA HIS A 59 10.46 7.33 12.65
C HIS A 59 9.89 5.94 12.46
N LEU A 60 9.21 5.73 11.36
CA LEU A 60 8.59 4.44 11.07
C LEU A 60 8.89 3.98 9.65
N TRP A 61 8.79 2.68 9.45
CA TRP A 61 8.85 2.11 8.12
C TRP A 61 7.89 0.94 8.00
N ILE A 62 7.40 0.75 6.78
CA ILE A 62 6.53 -0.36 6.40
C ILE A 62 7.16 -1.00 5.16
N LYS A 63 7.28 -2.31 5.17
CA LYS A 63 7.87 -3.06 4.07
C LYS A 63 7.02 -4.27 3.73
N LEU A 64 6.84 -4.51 2.44
CA LEU A 64 6.25 -5.73 1.92
C LEU A 64 7.38 -6.55 1.29
N ASP A 65 7.21 -7.88 1.26
CA ASP A 65 8.14 -8.73 0.54
C ASP A 65 7.95 -8.49 -0.95
N PRO A 66 9.00 -8.12 -1.70
CA PRO A 66 8.87 -7.87 -3.13
C PRO A 66 8.65 -9.17 -3.89
N PHE A 67 7.95 -9.08 -5.02
CA PHE A 67 7.87 -10.19 -5.95
C PHE A 67 9.24 -10.44 -6.57
N SER A 68 9.50 -11.70 -6.92
CA SER A 68 10.74 -12.04 -7.63
C SER A 68 10.72 -11.47 -9.05
N ASP A 69 11.90 -11.38 -9.68
CA ASP A 69 11.99 -10.94 -11.07
C ASP A 69 11.20 -11.86 -12.00
N GLU A 70 11.17 -13.15 -11.71
CA GLU A 70 10.40 -14.13 -12.46
C GLU A 70 8.90 -13.86 -12.35
N ASP A 71 8.41 -13.58 -11.13
CA ASP A 71 7.01 -13.23 -10.91
C ASP A 71 6.62 -11.98 -11.68
N TRP A 72 7.46 -10.95 -11.64
CA TRP A 72 7.24 -9.72 -12.40
C TRP A 72 7.22 -9.96 -13.89
N HIS A 73 8.08 -10.85 -14.39
CA HIS A 73 8.11 -11.20 -15.80
C HIS A 73 6.76 -11.75 -16.27
N TYR A 74 6.18 -12.68 -15.52
CA TYR A 74 4.88 -13.26 -15.85
C TYR A 74 3.74 -12.26 -15.73
N VAL A 75 3.76 -11.41 -14.71
CA VAL A 75 2.75 -10.35 -14.53
C VAL A 75 2.79 -9.38 -15.70
N ILE A 76 3.98 -8.91 -16.07
CA ILE A 76 4.16 -7.98 -17.19
C ILE A 76 3.69 -8.62 -18.51
N GLN A 77 4.00 -9.88 -18.72
CA GLN A 77 3.53 -10.62 -19.89
C GLN A 77 2.01 -10.65 -19.97
N THR A 78 1.36 -10.97 -18.86
CA THR A 78 -0.10 -11.03 -18.79
C THR A 78 -0.73 -9.65 -19.02
N LEU A 79 -0.16 -8.60 -18.43
CA LEU A 79 -0.63 -7.23 -18.62
C LEU A 79 -0.49 -6.77 -20.07
N ALA A 80 0.60 -7.17 -20.73
CA ALA A 80 0.86 -6.79 -22.11
C ALA A 80 -0.09 -7.44 -23.13
N GLU A 81 -0.76 -8.54 -22.76
CA GLU A 81 -1.74 -9.21 -23.62
C GLU A 81 -2.98 -8.36 -23.89
N LYS A 82 -3.28 -7.39 -23.01
CA LYS A 82 -4.45 -6.52 -23.15
C LYS A 82 -4.00 -5.05 -23.17
N ALA A 83 -4.18 -4.41 -24.30
CA ALA A 83 -3.80 -3.00 -24.49
C ALA A 83 -4.49 -2.07 -23.49
N ILE A 84 -5.69 -2.42 -23.03
CA ILE A 84 -6.43 -1.60 -22.08
C ILE A 84 -5.68 -1.43 -20.75
N PHE A 85 -5.01 -2.47 -20.26
CA PHE A 85 -4.21 -2.36 -19.04
C PHE A 85 -3.04 -1.40 -19.21
N SER A 86 -2.32 -1.52 -20.31
CA SER A 86 -1.19 -0.63 -20.61
C SER A 86 -1.66 0.82 -20.74
N ALA A 87 -2.76 1.05 -21.42
CA ALA A 87 -3.32 2.38 -21.61
C ALA A 87 -3.73 3.02 -20.28
N GLN A 88 -4.42 2.28 -19.41
CA GLN A 88 -4.85 2.80 -18.12
C GLN A 88 -3.66 3.10 -17.21
N LEU A 89 -2.67 2.21 -17.14
CA LEU A 89 -1.48 2.41 -16.30
C LEU A 89 -0.66 3.62 -16.78
N LEU A 90 -0.51 3.79 -18.09
CA LEU A 90 0.17 4.95 -18.66
C LEU A 90 -0.56 6.26 -18.37
N ALA A 91 -1.89 6.20 -18.26
CA ALA A 91 -2.72 7.34 -17.90
C ALA A 91 -2.74 7.63 -16.39
N GLY A 92 -2.02 6.84 -15.59
CA GLY A 92 -1.98 6.99 -14.15
C GLY A 92 -3.18 6.38 -13.44
N GLU A 93 -3.91 5.50 -14.11
CA GLU A 93 -5.06 4.82 -13.53
C GLU A 93 -4.72 3.37 -13.15
N MET A 94 -5.21 2.94 -11.99
CA MET A 94 -5.09 1.54 -11.57
C MET A 94 -6.34 0.79 -12.02
N PRO A 95 -6.24 -0.15 -12.99
CA PRO A 95 -7.41 -0.90 -13.46
C PRO A 95 -8.04 -1.72 -12.34
N GLU A 96 -9.38 -1.72 -12.22
CA GLU A 96 -10.09 -2.46 -11.17
C GLU A 96 -9.86 -3.97 -11.24
N ASN A 97 -9.69 -4.50 -12.42
CA ASN A 97 -9.48 -5.94 -12.63
C ASN A 97 -8.00 -6.34 -12.72
N ILE A 98 -7.07 -5.45 -12.36
CA ILE A 98 -5.63 -5.77 -12.35
C ILE A 98 -5.31 -6.87 -11.32
N GLU A 99 -6.08 -6.94 -10.24
CA GLU A 99 -5.91 -7.97 -9.23
C GLU A 99 -6.03 -9.37 -9.80
N GLU A 100 -6.91 -9.58 -10.78
CA GLU A 100 -7.09 -10.86 -11.45
C GLU A 100 -5.82 -11.32 -12.16
N VAL A 101 -5.03 -10.39 -12.67
CA VAL A 101 -3.76 -10.69 -13.34
C VAL A 101 -2.77 -11.29 -12.34
N PHE A 102 -2.70 -10.75 -11.13
CA PHE A 102 -1.83 -11.27 -10.08
C PHE A 102 -2.32 -12.65 -9.60
N ILE A 103 -3.61 -12.79 -9.39
CA ILE A 103 -4.21 -14.07 -8.97
C ILE A 103 -3.96 -15.16 -10.00
N ALA A 104 -4.09 -14.85 -11.29
CA ALA A 104 -3.84 -15.80 -12.37
C ALA A 104 -2.39 -16.29 -12.40
N ASN A 105 -1.47 -15.52 -11.85
CA ASN A 105 -0.05 -15.88 -11.75
C ASN A 105 0.31 -16.43 -10.35
N GLY A 106 -0.69 -16.77 -9.54
CA GLY A 106 -0.49 -17.31 -8.20
C GLY A 106 0.00 -16.28 -7.19
N LEU A 107 -0.19 -14.99 -7.46
CA LEU A 107 0.28 -13.88 -6.63
C LEU A 107 -0.88 -13.12 -6.01
N SER A 108 -0.59 -12.32 -4.99
CA SER A 108 -1.56 -11.44 -4.36
C SER A 108 -1.11 -10.00 -4.51
N LEU A 109 -1.97 -9.15 -5.07
CA LEU A 109 -1.70 -7.71 -5.19
C LEU A 109 -1.68 -7.03 -3.82
N PHE A 110 -2.57 -7.48 -2.92
CA PHE A 110 -2.65 -6.97 -1.56
C PHE A 110 -2.25 -8.06 -0.58
N PRO A 111 -1.68 -7.72 0.59
CA PRO A 111 -1.35 -8.74 1.60
C PRO A 111 -2.62 -9.42 2.13
N PHE A 112 -2.54 -10.73 2.38
CA PHE A 112 -3.66 -11.48 2.94
C PHE A 112 -3.86 -11.20 4.43
N SER A 113 -2.78 -10.85 5.12
CA SER A 113 -2.81 -10.60 6.56
C SER A 113 -1.71 -9.62 6.95
N LEU A 114 -1.78 -9.10 8.18
CA LEU A 114 -0.75 -8.21 8.69
C LEU A 114 0.60 -8.91 8.86
N SER A 115 0.65 -10.23 8.91
CA SER A 115 1.91 -10.96 8.94
C SER A 115 2.71 -10.80 7.65
N ASP A 116 2.06 -10.46 6.54
CA ASP A 116 2.73 -10.20 5.26
C ASP A 116 3.31 -8.77 5.19
N VAL A 117 2.98 -7.94 6.17
CA VAL A 117 3.44 -6.56 6.26
C VAL A 117 4.45 -6.44 7.40
N HIS A 118 5.67 -6.07 7.06
CA HIS A 118 6.72 -5.82 8.05
C HIS A 118 6.72 -4.34 8.40
N SER A 119 6.75 -4.03 9.68
CA SER A 119 6.72 -2.64 10.11
C SER A 119 7.53 -2.43 11.38
N ARG A 120 8.00 -1.21 11.57
CA ARG A 120 8.71 -0.81 12.76
C ARG A 120 8.49 0.67 13.03
N CYS A 121 8.35 1.00 14.30
CA CYS A 121 8.24 2.37 14.78
C CYS A 121 9.03 2.52 16.07
N ASN A 122 9.62 3.67 16.29
CA ASN A 122 10.30 3.98 17.56
C ASN A 122 9.34 4.64 18.57
N CYS A 123 8.06 4.52 18.29
CA CYS A 123 6.98 5.05 19.14
C CYS A 123 6.66 4.16 20.35
#